data_0f2f08eed0edad22cfaeacfc0c31dd0e
#
_entry.id   0f2f08eed0edad22cfaeacfc0c31dd0e
#
_cell.length_a   1.000
_cell.length_b   1.000
_cell.length_c   1.000
_cell.angle_alpha   90.00
_cell.angle_beta   90.00
_cell.angle_gamma   90.00
#
_symmetry.space_group_name_H-M   'P 1'
#
loop_
_entity.id
_entity.type
_entity.pdbx_description
1 polymer ?
#
loop_
_entity_poly.entity_id
_entity_poly.type
_entity_poly.pdbx_seq_one_letter_code
_entity_poly.pdbx_strand_id
1 'polypeptide(L)'
;MKFEFESIGFVRSRHRYTQEAPRQGTLTGERGEIELLPGRNFETALADLEGVERIWIIFVFDRVNSWKIKVSPPQRGDRKKIGIFATRSPHRPNPIGITCAKLEGIRGRILEVSEIDLLSGTPVLDIKPYIPLADSFPNAKTGWRDEVPSQLREVAFSEESADKAAFIFKEGGPDVAEFCRVQLGTRDIDPKRLRLSGPDDRGIFTLAFRTWRILFSRDRENILVHTVFSGYTPEELVPAAPDPYADKELHRRFNAVFNTAKQA
;
A
#
# COMPACT_ATOMS: atom_id res chain seq x y z
N MET A 1 -29.33 -13.57 -12.19
CA MET A 1 -29.50 -13.70 -10.75
C MET A 1 -28.63 -12.66 -10.08
N LYS A 2 -29.14 -11.90 -9.11
CA LYS A 2 -28.39 -10.88 -8.33
C LYS A 2 -28.32 -11.37 -6.89
N PHE A 3 -27.16 -11.18 -6.24
CA PHE A 3 -26.99 -11.44 -4.81
C PHE A 3 -26.66 -10.11 -4.12
N GLU A 4 -27.15 -9.93 -2.90
CA GLU A 4 -26.83 -8.80 -2.04
C GLU A 4 -26.04 -9.34 -0.82
N PHE A 5 -24.97 -8.62 -0.49
CA PHE A 5 -24.11 -8.93 0.65
C PHE A 5 -24.00 -7.71 1.55
N GLU A 6 -23.96 -7.92 2.85
CA GLU A 6 -23.68 -6.88 3.83
C GLU A 6 -22.24 -6.98 4.32
N SER A 7 -21.61 -5.84 4.58
CA SER A 7 -20.31 -5.84 5.23
C SER A 7 -20.45 -6.27 6.69
N ILE A 8 -19.50 -7.12 7.13
CA ILE A 8 -19.40 -7.55 8.53
C ILE A 8 -18.51 -6.61 9.36
N GLY A 9 -17.71 -5.76 8.70
CA GLY A 9 -16.78 -4.85 9.33
C GLY A 9 -16.00 -4.05 8.32
N PHE A 10 -15.02 -3.29 8.80
CA PHE A 10 -14.17 -2.42 8.00
C PHE A 10 -12.70 -2.55 8.41
N VAL A 11 -11.84 -2.37 7.42
CA VAL A 11 -10.39 -2.32 7.63
C VAL A 11 -9.98 -0.97 8.20
N ARG A 12 -9.08 -0.98 9.17
CA ARG A 12 -8.29 0.17 9.61
C ARG A 12 -6.83 -0.06 9.29
N SER A 13 -6.26 0.74 8.41
CA SER A 13 -4.86 0.68 8.01
C SER A 13 -4.28 2.07 7.81
N ARG A 14 -2.97 2.15 7.59
CA ARG A 14 -2.31 3.40 7.22
C ARG A 14 -2.50 3.77 5.76
N HIS A 15 -2.92 2.84 4.92
CA HIS A 15 -3.15 3.06 3.50
C HIS A 15 -4.45 3.82 3.29
N ARG A 16 -4.36 5.10 2.93
CA ARG A 16 -5.53 5.97 2.67
C ARG A 16 -5.87 6.03 1.18
N TYR A 17 -4.88 5.90 0.32
CA TYR A 17 -5.01 6.08 -1.14
C TYR A 17 -4.56 4.83 -1.87
N THR A 18 -5.15 4.56 -3.04
CA THR A 18 -4.92 3.35 -3.84
C THR A 18 -3.47 3.14 -4.27
N GLN A 19 -2.70 4.22 -4.41
CA GLN A 19 -1.27 4.16 -4.73
C GLN A 19 -0.38 3.78 -3.56
N GLU A 20 -0.90 3.80 -2.32
CA GLU A 20 -0.15 3.48 -1.10
C GLU A 20 -0.15 1.98 -0.81
N ALA A 21 -1.28 1.32 -1.08
CA ALA A 21 -1.39 -0.10 -0.81
C ALA A 21 -0.36 -0.91 -1.61
N PRO A 22 0.34 -1.84 -0.97
CA PRO A 22 1.20 -2.79 -1.67
C PRO A 22 0.37 -3.63 -2.64
N ARG A 23 1.02 -4.26 -3.59
CA ARG A 23 0.31 -5.15 -4.54
C ARG A 23 -0.07 -6.49 -3.92
N GLN A 24 0.60 -6.88 -2.86
CA GLN A 24 0.33 -8.06 -2.04
C GLN A 24 0.78 -7.77 -0.62
N GLY A 25 0.01 -8.18 0.38
CA GLY A 25 0.29 -7.93 1.78
C GLY A 25 1.61 -8.53 2.26
N THR A 26 1.97 -9.71 1.74
CA THR A 26 3.22 -10.41 2.06
C THR A 26 4.49 -9.66 1.63
N LEU A 27 4.38 -8.58 0.85
CA LEU A 27 5.53 -7.73 0.49
C LEU A 27 5.88 -6.71 1.58
N THR A 28 5.07 -6.59 2.61
CA THR A 28 5.24 -5.63 3.70
C THR A 28 4.95 -6.27 5.04
N GLY A 29 5.56 -5.73 6.10
CA GLY A 29 5.16 -6.03 7.48
C GLY A 29 4.03 -5.14 8.00
N GLU A 30 3.30 -4.45 7.11
CA GLU A 30 2.32 -3.44 7.48
C GLU A 30 1.21 -4.03 8.34
N ARG A 31 0.92 -3.33 9.44
CA ARG A 31 -0.11 -3.71 10.41
C ARG A 31 -1.40 -2.96 10.15
N GLY A 32 -2.49 -3.61 10.49
CA GLY A 32 -3.83 -3.03 10.46
C GLY A 32 -4.77 -3.76 11.39
N GLU A 33 -5.99 -3.31 11.40
CA GLU A 33 -7.07 -3.90 12.18
C GLU A 33 -8.27 -4.15 11.28
N ILE A 34 -9.04 -5.18 11.59
CA ILE A 34 -10.39 -5.39 11.07
C ILE A 34 -11.35 -5.16 12.22
N GLU A 35 -12.13 -4.10 12.16
CA GLU A 35 -13.17 -3.83 13.14
C GLU A 35 -14.51 -4.35 12.66
N LEU A 36 -15.04 -5.39 13.34
CA LEU A 36 -16.35 -5.95 13.06
C LEU A 36 -17.47 -5.05 13.60
N LEU A 37 -18.61 -5.05 12.92
CA LEU A 37 -19.77 -4.26 13.31
C LEU A 37 -20.35 -4.70 14.68
N PRO A 38 -20.82 -3.77 15.50
CA PRO A 38 -21.47 -4.08 16.77
C PRO A 38 -22.87 -4.69 16.58
N GLY A 39 -23.36 -5.36 17.63
CA GLY A 39 -24.76 -5.81 17.70
C GLY A 39 -25.10 -7.04 16.87
N ARG A 40 -24.12 -7.72 16.29
CA ARG A 40 -24.29 -8.94 15.48
C ARG A 40 -23.71 -10.19 16.15
N ASN A 41 -23.27 -10.08 17.40
CA ASN A 41 -22.63 -11.16 18.17
C ASN A 41 -21.39 -11.77 17.46
N PHE A 42 -20.65 -10.94 16.73
CA PHE A 42 -19.46 -11.38 16.02
C PHE A 42 -18.33 -11.81 16.95
N GLU A 43 -18.32 -11.34 18.20
CA GLU A 43 -17.40 -11.78 19.25
C GLU A 43 -17.47 -13.31 19.44
N THR A 44 -18.68 -13.86 19.42
CA THR A 44 -18.88 -15.33 19.51
C THR A 44 -18.46 -16.02 18.20
N ALA A 45 -18.65 -15.38 17.06
CA ALA A 45 -18.23 -15.93 15.77
C ALA A 45 -16.70 -15.96 15.59
N LEU A 46 -15.96 -15.19 16.39
CA LEU A 46 -14.50 -15.23 16.44
C LEU A 46 -13.95 -16.31 17.38
N ALA A 47 -14.83 -17.01 18.11
CA ALA A 47 -14.40 -18.12 18.96
C ALA A 47 -13.62 -19.15 18.15
N ASP A 48 -12.61 -19.75 18.77
CA ASP A 48 -11.73 -20.78 18.18
C ASP A 48 -10.86 -20.31 16.98
N LEU A 49 -10.87 -19.00 16.67
CA LEU A 49 -9.93 -18.42 15.70
C LEU A 49 -8.55 -18.16 16.33
N GLU A 50 -8.44 -18.18 17.65
CA GLU A 50 -7.17 -18.10 18.37
C GLU A 50 -6.27 -19.29 17.98
N GLY A 51 -4.99 -19.00 17.69
CA GLY A 51 -4.03 -20.01 17.23
C GLY A 51 -4.03 -20.25 15.71
N VAL A 52 -4.97 -19.67 14.97
CA VAL A 52 -4.90 -19.60 13.51
C VAL A 52 -3.89 -18.51 13.13
N GLU A 53 -2.80 -18.91 12.46
CA GLU A 53 -1.74 -17.95 12.09
C GLU A 53 -2.15 -17.00 10.97
N ARG A 54 -2.94 -17.49 10.00
CA ARG A 54 -3.33 -16.72 8.81
C ARG A 54 -4.81 -16.85 8.52
N ILE A 55 -5.38 -15.76 8.05
CA ILE A 55 -6.78 -15.68 7.65
C ILE A 55 -6.93 -15.15 6.23
N TRP A 56 -7.93 -15.70 5.52
CA TRP A 56 -8.47 -15.10 4.32
C TRP A 56 -9.43 -13.97 4.70
N ILE A 57 -9.22 -12.79 4.12
CA ILE A 57 -10.13 -11.65 4.21
C ILE A 57 -10.78 -11.49 2.85
N ILE A 58 -12.10 -11.63 2.79
CA ILE A 58 -12.92 -11.40 1.60
C ILE A 58 -13.54 -10.01 1.73
N PHE A 59 -13.32 -9.16 0.73
CA PHE A 59 -13.65 -7.75 0.83
C PHE A 59 -14.19 -7.17 -0.48
N VAL A 60 -14.68 -5.94 -0.45
CA VAL A 60 -15.17 -5.22 -1.63
C VAL A 60 -14.15 -4.14 -2.05
N PHE A 61 -13.83 -4.09 -3.35
CA PHE A 61 -13.14 -2.96 -3.94
C PHE A 61 -14.14 -1.79 -4.13
N ASP A 62 -14.53 -1.15 -3.04
CA ASP A 62 -15.57 -0.11 -2.96
C ASP A 62 -15.26 1.17 -3.73
N ARG A 63 -13.98 1.39 -4.06
CA ARG A 63 -13.51 2.59 -4.80
C ARG A 63 -13.41 2.38 -6.31
N VAL A 64 -13.94 1.27 -6.83
CA VAL A 64 -13.91 0.95 -8.27
C VAL A 64 -15.33 0.95 -8.85
N ASN A 65 -15.59 1.90 -9.74
CA ASN A 65 -16.92 2.11 -10.32
C ASN A 65 -17.13 1.45 -11.71
N SER A 66 -16.10 0.79 -12.25
CA SER A 66 -16.19 0.19 -13.57
C SER A 66 -15.34 -1.08 -13.68
N TRP A 67 -15.81 -2.04 -14.46
CA TRP A 67 -15.04 -3.23 -14.76
C TRP A 67 -14.46 -3.20 -16.19
N LYS A 68 -13.46 -4.04 -16.45
CA LYS A 68 -12.77 -4.12 -17.74
C LYS A 68 -12.60 -5.58 -18.14
N ILE A 69 -12.84 -5.91 -19.38
CA ILE A 69 -12.65 -7.27 -19.93
C ILE A 69 -11.16 -7.67 -19.84
N LYS A 70 -10.26 -6.73 -20.13
CA LYS A 70 -8.79 -6.93 -20.09
C LYS A 70 -8.13 -5.74 -19.40
N VAL A 71 -7.06 -6.01 -18.67
CA VAL A 71 -6.21 -5.02 -18.01
C VAL A 71 -4.74 -5.23 -18.39
N SER A 72 -3.91 -4.21 -18.27
CA SER A 72 -2.45 -4.33 -18.40
C SER A 72 -1.86 -4.44 -17.01
N PRO A 73 -1.45 -5.66 -16.58
CA PRO A 73 -0.80 -5.82 -15.28
C PRO A 73 0.51 -5.01 -15.27
N PRO A 74 0.76 -4.22 -14.22
CA PRO A 74 1.98 -3.42 -14.17
C PRO A 74 3.27 -4.26 -14.19
N GLN A 75 3.21 -5.50 -13.70
CA GLN A 75 4.35 -6.42 -13.70
C GLN A 75 4.79 -6.86 -15.09
N ARG A 76 3.96 -6.62 -16.10
CA ARG A 76 4.23 -6.98 -17.48
C ARG A 76 4.68 -5.73 -18.24
N GLY A 77 5.98 -5.51 -18.35
CA GLY A 77 6.58 -4.32 -18.97
C GLY A 77 6.21 -4.10 -20.45
N ASP A 78 5.76 -5.18 -21.16
CA ASP A 78 5.31 -5.13 -22.56
C ASP A 78 3.91 -4.52 -22.74
N ARG A 79 3.24 -4.11 -21.66
CA ARG A 79 1.87 -3.57 -21.64
C ARG A 79 0.79 -4.46 -22.29
N LYS A 80 1.09 -5.74 -22.53
CA LYS A 80 0.11 -6.70 -23.08
C LYS A 80 -1.09 -6.80 -22.15
N LYS A 81 -2.28 -6.74 -22.74
CA LYS A 81 -3.54 -6.84 -21.99
C LYS A 81 -3.86 -8.30 -21.68
N ILE A 82 -4.13 -8.56 -20.42
CA ILE A 82 -4.51 -9.88 -19.89
C ILE A 82 -5.99 -9.87 -19.52
N GLY A 83 -6.68 -10.96 -19.74
CA GLY A 83 -8.09 -11.14 -19.33
C GLY A 83 -8.23 -10.91 -17.82
N ILE A 84 -9.32 -10.23 -17.42
CA ILE A 84 -9.51 -9.82 -16.02
C ILE A 84 -9.45 -11.00 -15.04
N PHE A 85 -10.00 -12.17 -15.42
CA PHE A 85 -10.03 -13.34 -14.55
C PHE A 85 -8.66 -14.02 -14.38
N ALA A 86 -7.70 -13.74 -15.26
CA ALA A 86 -6.31 -14.17 -15.09
C ALA A 86 -5.47 -13.18 -14.27
N THR A 87 -6.10 -12.23 -13.57
CA THR A 87 -5.44 -11.20 -12.73
C THR A 87 -6.17 -11.05 -11.40
N ARG A 88 -5.53 -10.36 -10.44
CA ARG A 88 -6.17 -9.91 -9.18
C ARG A 88 -6.54 -8.43 -9.22
N SER A 89 -6.74 -7.86 -10.42
CA SER A 89 -7.14 -6.46 -10.59
C SER A 89 -8.51 -6.20 -9.95
N PRO A 90 -8.73 -5.01 -9.38
CA PRO A 90 -10.01 -4.62 -8.78
C PRO A 90 -11.13 -4.36 -9.81
N HIS A 91 -10.79 -4.14 -11.10
CA HIS A 91 -11.75 -3.82 -12.17
C HIS A 91 -12.55 -5.05 -12.64
N ARG A 92 -13.22 -5.72 -11.71
CA ARG A 92 -13.95 -6.99 -11.92
C ARG A 92 -15.45 -6.75 -12.07
N PRO A 93 -16.20 -7.67 -12.73
CA PRO A 93 -17.67 -7.59 -12.79
C PRO A 93 -18.33 -7.54 -11.41
N ASN A 94 -17.87 -8.39 -10.49
CA ASN A 94 -18.16 -8.32 -9.08
C ASN A 94 -16.85 -7.88 -8.40
N PRO A 95 -16.77 -6.68 -7.82
CA PRO A 95 -15.54 -6.13 -7.29
C PRO A 95 -15.16 -6.74 -5.94
N ILE A 96 -15.13 -8.07 -5.87
CA ILE A 96 -14.76 -8.84 -4.68
C ILE A 96 -13.27 -9.12 -4.74
N GLY A 97 -12.58 -8.81 -3.64
CA GLY A 97 -11.18 -9.09 -3.41
C GLY A 97 -10.97 -10.18 -2.35
N ILE A 98 -9.79 -10.76 -2.36
CA ILE A 98 -9.32 -11.71 -1.36
C ILE A 98 -7.85 -11.42 -1.04
N THR A 99 -7.51 -11.38 0.25
CA THR A 99 -6.12 -11.29 0.71
C THR A 99 -5.90 -12.25 1.88
N CYS A 100 -4.67 -12.77 1.99
CA CYS A 100 -4.26 -13.61 3.11
C CYS A 100 -3.39 -12.74 4.04
N ALA A 101 -3.90 -12.42 5.21
CA ALA A 101 -3.20 -11.67 6.23
C ALA A 101 -2.74 -12.58 7.37
N LYS A 102 -1.69 -12.17 8.08
CA LYS A 102 -1.30 -12.81 9.33
C LYS A 102 -2.18 -12.28 10.45
N LEU A 103 -2.75 -13.18 11.27
CA LEU A 103 -3.50 -12.83 12.46
C LEU A 103 -2.53 -12.67 13.63
N GLU A 104 -2.47 -11.48 14.19
CA GLU A 104 -1.57 -11.16 15.31
C GLU A 104 -2.30 -11.26 16.67
N GLY A 105 -3.62 -11.05 16.68
CA GLY A 105 -4.43 -11.14 17.90
C GLY A 105 -5.89 -10.78 17.66
N ILE A 106 -6.70 -11.05 18.68
CA ILE A 106 -8.13 -10.73 18.70
C ILE A 106 -8.43 -10.00 20.01
N ARG A 107 -9.14 -8.87 19.91
CA ARG A 107 -9.53 -8.05 21.04
C ARG A 107 -10.99 -7.63 20.90
N GLY A 108 -11.89 -8.40 21.49
CA GLY A 108 -13.35 -8.23 21.30
C GLY A 108 -13.71 -8.40 19.82
N ARG A 109 -14.18 -7.34 19.16
CA ARG A 109 -14.56 -7.32 17.73
C ARG A 109 -13.44 -6.87 16.81
N ILE A 110 -12.23 -6.67 17.31
CA ILE A 110 -11.10 -6.20 16.57
C ILE A 110 -10.12 -7.34 16.34
N LEU A 111 -9.84 -7.65 15.07
CA LEU A 111 -8.76 -8.55 14.70
C LEU A 111 -7.54 -7.69 14.36
N GLU A 112 -6.45 -7.89 15.07
CA GLU A 112 -5.15 -7.28 14.78
C GLU A 112 -4.44 -8.13 13.72
N VAL A 113 -4.06 -7.53 12.62
CA VAL A 113 -3.49 -8.24 11.46
C VAL A 113 -2.22 -7.56 10.97
N SER A 114 -1.35 -8.34 10.33
CA SER A 114 -0.20 -7.83 9.59
C SER A 114 -0.14 -8.38 8.18
N GLU A 115 0.82 -7.93 7.38
CA GLU A 115 0.92 -8.27 5.96
C GLU A 115 -0.35 -7.91 5.17
N ILE A 116 -0.90 -6.72 5.45
CA ILE A 116 -2.16 -6.25 4.86
C ILE A 116 -1.93 -5.32 3.68
N ASP A 117 -2.69 -5.51 2.60
CA ASP A 117 -2.65 -4.71 1.38
C ASP A 117 -3.96 -3.93 1.13
N LEU A 118 -4.76 -3.74 2.18
CA LEU A 118 -6.08 -3.12 2.12
C LEU A 118 -6.04 -1.66 2.55
N LEU A 119 -6.89 -0.86 1.92
CA LEU A 119 -7.08 0.54 2.29
C LEU A 119 -7.93 0.66 3.55
N SER A 120 -7.67 1.71 4.33
CA SER A 120 -8.54 2.05 5.45
C SER A 120 -9.96 2.37 4.95
N GLY A 121 -10.96 1.83 5.63
CA GLY A 121 -12.37 1.92 5.27
C GLY A 121 -12.85 0.84 4.30
N THR A 122 -12.00 -0.06 3.81
CA THR A 122 -12.42 -1.16 2.93
C THR A 122 -13.44 -2.05 3.62
N PRO A 123 -14.64 -2.29 3.02
CA PRO A 123 -15.66 -3.15 3.59
C PRO A 123 -15.25 -4.64 3.53
N VAL A 124 -15.34 -5.32 4.66
CA VAL A 124 -15.08 -6.77 4.78
C VAL A 124 -16.40 -7.53 4.69
N LEU A 125 -16.44 -8.53 3.83
CA LEU A 125 -17.62 -9.40 3.64
C LEU A 125 -17.55 -10.67 4.45
N ASP A 126 -16.34 -11.25 4.61
CA ASP A 126 -16.17 -12.54 5.29
C ASP A 126 -14.72 -12.73 5.74
N ILE A 127 -14.51 -13.60 6.71
CA ILE A 127 -13.20 -14.03 7.21
C ILE A 127 -13.21 -15.55 7.28
N LYS A 128 -12.13 -16.18 6.79
CA LYS A 128 -11.96 -17.64 6.87
C LYS A 128 -10.55 -17.98 7.34
N PRO A 129 -10.35 -19.08 8.09
CA PRO A 129 -9.00 -19.54 8.40
C PRO A 129 -8.28 -19.95 7.12
N TYR A 130 -6.97 -19.66 7.03
CA TYR A 130 -6.11 -20.24 6.02
C TYR A 130 -5.66 -21.62 6.49
N ILE A 131 -5.88 -22.63 5.66
CA ILE A 131 -5.55 -24.03 5.95
C ILE A 131 -4.47 -24.50 4.97
N PRO A 132 -3.19 -24.57 5.38
CA PRO A 132 -2.08 -24.88 4.46
C PRO A 132 -2.31 -26.16 3.62
N LEU A 133 -2.88 -27.18 4.21
CA LEU A 133 -3.15 -28.44 3.52
C LEU A 133 -4.14 -28.30 2.36
N ALA A 134 -5.09 -27.37 2.46
CA ALA A 134 -6.13 -27.14 1.46
C ALA A 134 -5.79 -25.98 0.52
N ASP A 135 -5.09 -24.94 1.01
CA ASP A 135 -4.95 -23.67 0.34
C ASP A 135 -3.57 -23.48 -0.32
N SER A 136 -2.56 -24.32 0.01
CA SER A 136 -1.20 -24.15 -0.48
C SER A 136 -0.85 -25.13 -1.60
N PHE A 137 -0.54 -24.57 -2.76
CA PHE A 137 -0.05 -25.30 -3.94
C PHE A 137 1.24 -24.63 -4.47
N PRO A 138 2.39 -24.77 -3.77
CA PRO A 138 3.58 -23.98 -4.07
C PRO A 138 4.17 -24.23 -5.47
N ASN A 139 3.91 -25.39 -6.05
CA ASN A 139 4.38 -25.78 -7.39
C ASN A 139 3.35 -25.54 -8.50
N ALA A 140 2.21 -24.91 -8.19
CA ALA A 140 1.19 -24.60 -9.19
C ALA A 140 1.72 -23.59 -10.22
N LYS A 141 1.54 -23.88 -11.51
CA LYS A 141 1.86 -22.94 -12.57
C LYS A 141 0.95 -21.72 -12.50
N THR A 142 1.53 -20.53 -12.66
CA THR A 142 0.80 -19.26 -12.59
C THR A 142 0.60 -18.59 -13.96
N GLY A 143 0.89 -19.32 -15.02
CA GLY A 143 0.67 -18.90 -16.42
C GLY A 143 1.55 -17.71 -16.77
N TRP A 144 0.95 -16.61 -17.25
CA TRP A 144 1.70 -15.42 -17.69
C TRP A 144 2.61 -14.83 -16.59
N ARG A 145 2.34 -15.10 -15.31
CA ARG A 145 3.20 -14.61 -14.21
C ARG A 145 4.53 -15.35 -14.12
N ASP A 146 4.61 -16.58 -14.60
CA ASP A 146 5.86 -17.35 -14.63
C ASP A 146 6.87 -16.72 -15.61
N GLU A 147 6.37 -15.94 -16.58
CA GLU A 147 7.19 -15.18 -17.55
C GLU A 147 7.72 -13.85 -16.99
N VAL A 148 7.24 -13.43 -15.80
CA VAL A 148 7.59 -12.13 -15.20
C VAL A 148 8.67 -12.35 -14.13
N PRO A 149 9.82 -11.65 -14.24
CA PRO A 149 10.86 -11.74 -13.22
C PRO A 149 10.31 -11.40 -11.83
N SER A 150 10.52 -12.28 -10.88
CA SER A 150 10.05 -12.12 -9.48
C SER A 150 11.01 -11.29 -8.62
N GLN A 151 12.20 -10.97 -9.13
CA GLN A 151 13.21 -10.26 -8.37
C GLN A 151 12.78 -8.81 -8.08
N LEU A 152 12.78 -8.47 -6.81
CA LEU A 152 12.66 -7.08 -6.35
C LEU A 152 14.01 -6.38 -6.53
N ARG A 153 13.98 -5.06 -6.80
CA ARG A 153 15.17 -4.21 -6.69
C ARG A 153 15.44 -3.91 -5.24
N GLU A 154 16.70 -3.81 -4.90
CA GLU A 154 17.09 -3.26 -3.61
C GLU A 154 16.82 -1.74 -3.59
N VAL A 155 16.23 -1.24 -2.51
CA VAL A 155 15.98 0.19 -2.30
C VAL A 155 16.82 0.65 -1.14
N ALA A 156 17.94 1.28 -1.48
CA ALA A 156 18.85 1.90 -0.54
C ALA A 156 18.48 3.39 -0.31
N PHE A 157 18.88 3.91 0.83
CA PHE A 157 18.67 5.29 1.23
C PHE A 157 20.03 5.93 1.54
N SER A 158 20.24 7.17 1.09
CA SER A 158 21.33 7.99 1.64
C SER A 158 21.07 8.25 3.12
N GLU A 159 22.10 8.56 3.90
CA GLU A 159 21.98 8.93 5.31
C GLU A 159 20.96 10.06 5.50
N GLU A 160 21.07 11.13 4.70
CA GLU A 160 20.14 12.25 4.70
C GLU A 160 18.68 11.81 4.47
N SER A 161 18.45 10.94 3.48
CA SER A 161 17.09 10.50 3.14
C SER A 161 16.50 9.56 4.20
N ALA A 162 17.34 8.74 4.84
CA ALA A 162 16.94 7.86 5.93
C ALA A 162 16.52 8.67 7.16
N ASP A 163 17.31 9.67 7.55
CA ASP A 163 17.00 10.56 8.68
C ASP A 163 15.71 11.35 8.45
N LYS A 164 15.53 11.89 7.25
CA LYS A 164 14.32 12.61 6.85
C LYS A 164 13.07 11.72 6.89
N ALA A 165 13.16 10.51 6.35
CA ALA A 165 12.06 9.55 6.38
C ALA A 165 11.73 9.12 7.81
N ALA A 166 12.74 8.88 8.65
CA ALA A 166 12.58 8.53 10.06
C ALA A 166 11.91 9.67 10.85
N PHE A 167 12.31 10.92 10.61
CA PHE A 167 11.68 12.09 11.22
C PHE A 167 10.20 12.18 10.87
N ILE A 168 9.86 12.09 9.58
CA ILE A 168 8.46 12.15 9.11
C ILE A 168 7.61 11.11 9.83
N PHE A 169 8.11 9.87 9.90
CA PHE A 169 7.40 8.77 10.53
C PHE A 169 7.24 8.98 12.04
N LYS A 170 8.30 9.36 12.74
CA LYS A 170 8.31 9.62 14.18
C LYS A 170 7.32 10.72 14.58
N GLU A 171 7.20 11.76 13.76
CA GLU A 171 6.32 12.89 13.98
C GLU A 171 4.86 12.64 13.51
N GLY A 172 4.48 11.38 13.26
CA GLY A 172 3.12 10.95 12.92
C GLY A 172 2.73 11.08 11.45
N GLY A 173 3.70 11.36 10.59
CA GLY A 173 3.53 11.36 9.13
C GLY A 173 3.52 9.96 8.52
N PRO A 174 3.45 9.86 7.18
CA PRO A 174 3.47 8.58 6.48
C PRO A 174 4.84 7.91 6.54
N ASP A 175 4.87 6.58 6.45
CA ASP A 175 6.10 5.82 6.32
C ASP A 175 6.65 5.94 4.88
N VAL A 176 7.51 6.93 4.66
CA VAL A 176 8.13 7.21 3.36
C VAL A 176 9.11 6.11 2.97
N ALA A 177 9.84 5.54 3.93
CA ALA A 177 10.83 4.51 3.65
C ALA A 177 10.15 3.22 3.19
N GLU A 178 9.12 2.77 3.90
CA GLU A 178 8.35 1.58 3.50
C GLU A 178 7.65 1.79 2.17
N PHE A 179 7.05 2.97 1.95
CA PHE A 179 6.45 3.31 0.66
C PHE A 179 7.46 3.18 -0.50
N CYS A 180 8.68 3.68 -0.33
CA CYS A 180 9.73 3.55 -1.34
C CYS A 180 10.10 2.09 -1.58
N ARG A 181 10.34 1.30 -0.53
CA ARG A 181 10.68 -0.13 -0.66
C ARG A 181 9.60 -0.89 -1.43
N VAL A 182 8.34 -0.67 -1.09
CA VAL A 182 7.20 -1.35 -1.70
C VAL A 182 6.98 -0.92 -3.15
N GLN A 183 7.00 0.38 -3.43
CA GLN A 183 6.59 0.89 -4.74
C GLN A 183 7.75 0.94 -5.74
N LEU A 184 8.97 1.22 -5.30
CA LEU A 184 10.15 1.30 -6.16
C LEU A 184 10.87 -0.04 -6.28
N GLY A 185 10.80 -0.90 -5.26
CA GLY A 185 11.39 -2.23 -5.26
C GLY A 185 10.83 -3.15 -6.35
N THR A 186 9.63 -2.89 -6.85
CA THR A 186 9.08 -3.64 -7.99
C THR A 186 9.76 -3.22 -9.30
N ARG A 187 10.08 -4.19 -10.20
CA ARG A 187 10.74 -3.85 -11.48
C ARG A 187 9.90 -2.96 -12.38
N ASP A 188 8.58 -3.05 -12.29
CA ASP A 188 7.64 -2.30 -13.13
C ASP A 188 6.98 -1.18 -12.35
N ILE A 189 7.63 -0.04 -12.40
CA ILE A 189 7.11 1.20 -11.85
C ILE A 189 6.14 1.79 -12.88
N ASP A 190 4.85 1.91 -12.53
CA ASP A 190 3.89 2.66 -13.33
C ASP A 190 4.03 4.18 -13.04
N PRO A 191 4.61 4.96 -13.98
CA PRO A 191 4.86 6.38 -13.73
C PRO A 191 3.60 7.19 -13.44
N LYS A 192 2.48 6.82 -14.08
CA LYS A 192 1.21 7.55 -13.91
C LYS A 192 0.59 7.30 -12.53
N ARG A 193 0.58 6.03 -12.11
CA ARG A 193 0.04 5.64 -10.80
C ARG A 193 0.83 6.29 -9.67
N LEU A 194 2.14 6.34 -9.77
CA LEU A 194 3.02 6.87 -8.74
C LEU A 194 3.29 8.38 -8.87
N ARG A 195 2.70 9.04 -9.86
CA ARG A 195 3.00 10.47 -10.14
C ARG A 195 4.51 10.71 -10.20
N LEU A 196 5.17 9.89 -11.01
CA LEU A 196 6.61 9.90 -11.22
C LEU A 196 6.95 10.87 -12.37
N SER A 197 7.91 11.74 -12.17
CA SER A 197 8.52 12.59 -13.19
C SER A 197 10.03 12.33 -13.32
N GLY A 198 10.59 12.70 -14.46
CA GLY A 198 12.00 12.49 -14.76
C GLY A 198 12.25 11.28 -15.68
N PRO A 199 13.51 10.85 -15.86
CA PRO A 199 14.67 11.45 -15.17
C PRO A 199 15.02 12.86 -15.68
N ASP A 200 15.69 13.64 -14.83
CA ASP A 200 16.39 14.86 -15.24
C ASP A 200 17.73 14.54 -15.95
N ASP A 201 18.49 15.57 -16.33
CA ASP A 201 19.79 15.41 -17.01
C ASP A 201 20.84 14.66 -16.17
N ARG A 202 20.64 14.53 -14.87
CA ARG A 202 21.50 13.78 -13.94
C ARG A 202 20.99 12.36 -13.68
N GLY A 203 19.90 11.94 -14.34
CA GLY A 203 19.30 10.63 -14.13
C GLY A 203 18.43 10.54 -12.89
N ILE A 204 18.02 11.67 -12.30
CA ILE A 204 17.23 11.72 -11.06
C ILE A 204 15.74 11.77 -11.39
N PHE A 205 14.98 10.92 -10.72
CA PHE A 205 13.53 10.86 -10.75
C PHE A 205 12.93 11.56 -9.54
N THR A 206 11.76 12.16 -9.71
CA THR A 206 10.96 12.70 -8.63
C THR A 206 9.68 11.89 -8.47
N LEU A 207 9.46 11.35 -7.28
CA LEU A 207 8.26 10.61 -6.88
C LEU A 207 7.43 11.47 -5.92
N ALA A 208 6.13 11.61 -6.21
CA ALA A 208 5.22 12.29 -5.31
C ALA A 208 4.48 11.27 -4.42
N PHE A 209 4.69 11.37 -3.12
CA PHE A 209 3.98 10.58 -2.11
C PHE A 209 3.21 11.50 -1.18
N ARG A 210 1.88 11.53 -1.29
CA ARG A 210 1.02 12.52 -0.64
C ARG A 210 1.51 13.94 -0.94
N THR A 211 1.86 14.66 0.11
CA THR A 211 2.42 16.03 0.08
C THR A 211 3.94 16.06 0.07
N TRP A 212 4.60 14.89 0.10
CA TRP A 212 6.05 14.74 0.05
C TRP A 212 6.57 14.53 -1.37
N ARG A 213 7.83 14.91 -1.60
CA ARG A 213 8.58 14.65 -2.83
C ARG A 213 9.84 13.88 -2.48
N ILE A 214 10.14 12.86 -3.28
CA ILE A 214 11.24 11.93 -3.07
C ILE A 214 12.09 11.95 -4.32
N LEU A 215 13.37 12.25 -4.19
CA LEU A 215 14.33 12.16 -5.28
C LEU A 215 15.07 10.82 -5.21
N PHE A 216 15.13 10.13 -6.33
CA PHE A 216 15.86 8.88 -6.42
C PHE A 216 16.50 8.68 -7.80
N SER A 217 17.56 7.88 -7.85
CA SER A 217 18.10 7.33 -9.07
C SER A 217 17.86 5.82 -9.14
N ARG A 218 17.91 5.27 -10.34
CA ARG A 218 17.79 3.83 -10.56
C ARG A 218 18.78 3.34 -11.58
N ASP A 219 19.33 2.18 -11.33
CA ASP A 219 20.00 1.35 -12.32
C ASP A 219 19.19 0.08 -12.63
N ARG A 220 19.83 -0.95 -13.18
CA ARG A 220 19.13 -2.21 -13.52
C ARG A 220 18.62 -2.96 -12.30
N GLU A 221 19.33 -2.91 -11.18
CA GLU A 221 19.09 -3.76 -10.01
C GLU A 221 18.81 -2.96 -8.72
N ASN A 222 19.25 -1.70 -8.66
CA ASN A 222 19.19 -0.89 -7.44
C ASN A 222 18.40 0.40 -7.63
N ILE A 223 17.85 0.85 -6.54
CA ILE A 223 17.25 2.17 -6.37
C ILE A 223 18.00 2.86 -5.23
N LEU A 224 18.45 4.09 -5.44
CA LEU A 224 19.02 4.93 -4.38
C LEU A 224 18.12 6.15 -4.18
N VAL A 225 17.52 6.24 -3.00
CA VAL A 225 16.77 7.43 -2.55
C VAL A 225 17.78 8.45 -2.03
N HIS A 226 17.83 9.61 -2.66
CA HIS A 226 18.80 10.67 -2.36
C HIS A 226 18.32 11.60 -1.26
N THR A 227 17.07 12.04 -1.34
CA THR A 227 16.48 12.96 -0.36
C THR A 227 14.95 12.95 -0.40
N VAL A 228 14.35 13.45 0.68
CA VAL A 228 12.92 13.70 0.82
C VAL A 228 12.73 15.18 1.17
N PHE A 229 11.70 15.82 0.63
CA PHE A 229 11.37 17.21 0.93
C PHE A 229 9.87 17.48 0.86
N SER A 230 9.46 18.63 1.42
CA SER A 230 8.09 19.11 1.38
C SER A 230 7.66 19.41 -0.06
N GLY A 231 6.48 18.94 -0.45
CA GLY A 231 5.87 19.32 -1.72
C GLY A 231 5.10 20.65 -1.68
N TYR A 232 4.98 21.25 -0.49
CA TYR A 232 4.40 22.59 -0.33
C TYR A 232 5.43 23.68 -0.59
N THR A 233 4.97 24.77 -1.18
CA THR A 233 5.77 26.01 -1.28
C THR A 233 5.79 26.76 0.08
N PRO A 234 6.72 27.71 0.29
CA PRO A 234 6.73 28.53 1.50
C PRO A 234 5.39 29.27 1.74
N GLU A 235 4.77 29.76 0.67
CA GLU A 235 3.49 30.49 0.72
C GLU A 235 2.33 29.59 1.15
N GLU A 236 2.37 28.31 0.77
CA GLU A 236 1.37 27.31 1.19
C GLU A 236 1.55 26.89 2.66
N LEU A 237 2.73 27.10 3.24
CA LEU A 237 3.03 26.73 4.62
C LEU A 237 2.81 27.87 5.64
N VAL A 238 2.37 29.06 5.22
CA VAL A 238 2.03 30.10 6.18
C VAL A 238 0.87 29.66 7.10
N PRO A 239 0.84 30.08 8.39
CA PRO A 239 -0.15 29.59 9.34
C PRO A 239 -1.61 29.81 8.92
N ALA A 240 -1.88 30.88 8.16
CA ALA A 240 -3.23 31.22 7.70
C ALA A 240 -3.66 30.45 6.44
N ALA A 241 -2.76 29.68 5.80
CA ALA A 241 -3.11 28.94 4.58
C ALA A 241 -4.00 27.73 4.90
N PRO A 242 -5.02 27.43 4.06
CA PRO A 242 -5.88 26.26 4.24
C PRO A 242 -5.07 24.96 4.33
N ASP A 243 -5.41 24.07 5.25
CA ASP A 243 -4.73 22.77 5.47
C ASP A 243 -5.67 21.58 5.21
N PRO A 244 -5.99 21.28 3.94
CA PRO A 244 -6.96 20.24 3.57
C PRO A 244 -6.49 18.82 3.92
N TYR A 245 -5.20 18.63 4.14
CA TYR A 245 -4.59 17.32 4.47
C TYR A 245 -4.23 17.19 5.95
N ALA A 246 -4.41 18.26 6.73
CA ALA A 246 -4.06 18.34 8.15
C ALA A 246 -2.59 17.91 8.44
N ASP A 247 -1.67 18.32 7.57
CA ASP A 247 -0.26 17.90 7.64
C ASP A 247 0.76 19.06 7.52
N LYS A 248 0.30 20.31 7.30
CA LYS A 248 1.20 21.45 7.11
C LYS A 248 2.08 21.75 8.33
N GLU A 249 1.59 21.47 9.55
CA GLU A 249 2.38 21.63 10.75
C GLU A 249 3.59 20.68 10.77
N LEU A 250 3.41 19.45 10.35
CA LEU A 250 4.50 18.49 10.19
C LEU A 250 5.53 19.01 9.16
N HIS A 251 5.08 19.57 8.05
CA HIS A 251 5.97 20.12 7.02
C HIS A 251 6.73 21.36 7.53
N ARG A 252 6.12 22.22 8.35
CA ARG A 252 6.81 23.35 8.99
C ARG A 252 7.92 22.88 9.92
N ARG A 253 7.62 21.91 10.80
CA ARG A 253 8.61 21.31 11.71
C ARG A 253 9.74 20.62 10.93
N PHE A 254 9.42 19.87 9.90
CA PHE A 254 10.39 19.23 9.02
C PHE A 254 11.32 20.26 8.38
N ASN A 255 10.78 21.32 7.80
CA ASN A 255 11.57 22.37 7.16
C ASN A 255 12.44 23.13 8.17
N ALA A 256 11.97 23.35 9.40
CA ALA A 256 12.78 23.97 10.45
C ALA A 256 14.00 23.11 10.83
N VAL A 257 13.87 21.79 10.79
CA VAL A 257 14.99 20.88 11.12
C VAL A 257 15.97 20.72 9.94
N PHE A 258 15.46 20.52 8.71
CA PHE A 258 16.29 20.07 7.61
C PHE A 258 16.62 21.16 6.58
N ASN A 259 15.91 22.29 6.53
CA ASN A 259 16.21 23.39 5.60
C ASN A 259 17.12 24.47 6.20
N THR A 260 17.29 24.51 7.53
CA THR A 260 18.26 25.40 8.19
C THR A 260 19.71 25.05 7.87
N ALA A 261 19.98 23.81 7.47
CA ALA A 261 21.34 23.35 7.13
C ALA A 261 21.85 23.81 5.73
N LYS A 262 21.03 24.50 4.93
CA LYS A 262 21.44 25.04 3.63
C LYS A 262 21.82 26.52 3.64
N GLN A 263 21.79 27.18 4.82
CA GLN A 263 22.17 28.59 4.99
C GLN A 263 23.43 28.81 5.85
N ALA A 264 24.18 27.75 6.16
CA ALA A 264 25.46 27.83 6.88
C ALA A 264 26.62 27.40 5.96
#